data_a9194050dbc7def55d630e786a63a046
#
_entry.id   a9194050dbc7def55d630e786a63a046
#
_cell.length_a   1.000
_cell.length_b   1.000
_cell.length_c   1.000
_cell.angle_alpha   90.00
_cell.angle_beta   90.00
_cell.angle_gamma   90.00
#
_symmetry.space_group_name_H-M   'P 1'
#
loop_
_entity.id
_entity.type
_entity.pdbx_description
1 polymer ?
#
loop_
_entity_poly.entity_id
_entity_poly.type
_entity_poly.pdbx_seq_one_letter_code
_entity_poly.pdbx_strand_id
1 'polypeptide(L)'
;RWATHGAPSEENAHPHGSHNEIYIVHNGIIENHDEIRDKLKSKGYEIASETDSELIAHLIHLNKTDSLSTLEALINATKELKGAFSIAAISSKEKGKIYAAKQKSPLLIGKGIEENFIASDPLAIANITEKFYLLEDGDFAEITENDIKIFNSNGEPVQREETKIDATPTSTSKGNYSHFMEKEIYEQPDALGNTINGRLGENDVLDNIFGLGSSDAFKGVKRIQFVACGTSLHAAKTARKWFEDMCEIPCYIDFASEYRYRNPIVEDNTLFVTISQSGETADTLAALEYARAEKYVGIVTICNVPTSTMAREADWKIFTNAGPEIGVASTKAFTTQLAALLMLALSIAKSQDKNADKRKQATQELRETPALVDQSFNLKENI
;
A
#
# COMPACT_ATOMS: atom_id res chain seq x y z
N ARG A 1 -9.30 -2.65 14.69
CA ARG A 1 -7.86 -2.79 14.50
C ARG A 1 -7.52 -4.17 13.94
N TRP A 2 -6.64 -4.23 12.99
CA TRP A 2 -6.00 -5.47 12.56
C TRP A 2 -4.85 -5.76 13.53
N ALA A 3 -5.08 -6.61 14.53
CA ALA A 3 -4.09 -6.85 15.58
C ALA A 3 -3.00 -7.81 15.09
N THR A 4 -1.75 -7.37 15.21
CA THR A 4 -0.54 -8.22 14.99
C THR A 4 -0.08 -8.85 16.30
N HIS A 5 -0.38 -8.21 17.44
CA HIS A 5 -0.02 -8.66 18.79
C HIS A 5 -1.22 -8.55 19.72
N GLY A 6 -1.41 -9.55 20.55
CA GLY A 6 -2.43 -9.64 21.59
C GLY A 6 -3.84 -9.97 21.09
N ALA A 7 -4.67 -10.49 21.99
CA ALA A 7 -6.08 -10.76 21.73
C ALA A 7 -6.88 -9.44 21.64
N PRO A 8 -8.05 -9.42 20.96
CA PRO A 8 -8.93 -8.26 20.99
C PRO A 8 -9.49 -8.03 22.41
N SER A 9 -8.95 -7.01 23.08
CA SER A 9 -9.38 -6.55 24.41
C SER A 9 -9.28 -5.03 24.50
N GLU A 10 -9.88 -4.43 25.52
CA GLU A 10 -9.76 -2.99 25.77
C GLU A 10 -8.32 -2.59 26.06
N GLU A 11 -7.57 -3.40 26.80
CA GLU A 11 -6.16 -3.16 27.16
C GLU A 11 -5.25 -3.17 25.91
N ASN A 12 -5.61 -3.97 24.91
CA ASN A 12 -4.86 -4.07 23.65
C ASN A 12 -5.37 -3.09 22.57
N ALA A 13 -6.32 -2.21 22.90
CA ALA A 13 -6.88 -1.24 21.96
C ALA A 13 -6.15 0.12 22.04
N HIS A 14 -6.13 0.84 20.90
CA HIS A 14 -5.70 2.23 20.89
C HIS A 14 -6.73 3.16 21.56
N PRO A 15 -6.30 4.29 22.12
CA PRO A 15 -4.89 4.75 22.27
C PRO A 15 -4.18 4.02 23.41
N HIS A 16 -2.85 3.85 23.30
CA HIS A 16 -2.00 3.43 24.39
C HIS A 16 -1.41 4.64 25.10
N GLY A 17 -1.31 4.58 26.42
CA GLY A 17 -0.86 5.70 27.24
C GLY A 17 0.34 5.38 28.13
N SER A 18 1.09 6.39 28.51
CA SER A 18 2.15 6.32 29.51
C SER A 18 2.03 7.45 30.52
N HIS A 19 1.93 7.10 31.82
CA HIS A 19 1.94 8.02 32.97
C HIS A 19 0.92 9.18 32.86
N ASN A 20 -0.21 8.97 32.18
CA ASN A 20 -1.21 10.00 31.90
C ASN A 20 -0.64 11.26 31.20
N GLU A 21 0.52 11.14 30.58
CA GLU A 21 1.19 12.24 29.89
C GLU A 21 1.24 12.04 28.38
N ILE A 22 1.69 10.89 27.93
CA ILE A 22 1.84 10.57 26.51
C ILE A 22 0.77 9.57 26.09
N TYR A 23 0.07 9.85 25.00
CA TYR A 23 -0.89 8.94 24.38
C TYR A 23 -0.58 8.80 22.91
N ILE A 24 -0.66 7.56 22.38
CA ILE A 24 -0.33 7.27 21.00
C ILE A 24 -1.38 6.40 20.32
N VAL A 25 -1.42 6.52 19.00
CA VAL A 25 -1.94 5.49 18.09
C VAL A 25 -0.81 5.06 17.15
N HIS A 26 -0.80 3.79 16.77
CA HIS A 26 0.29 3.20 16.00
C HIS A 26 -0.26 2.20 14.97
N ASN A 27 0.21 2.30 13.72
CA ASN A 27 0.07 1.27 12.71
C ASN A 27 1.45 0.76 12.34
N GLY A 28 1.63 -0.55 12.34
CA GLY A 28 2.89 -1.17 12.01
C GLY A 28 3.25 -2.33 12.92
N ILE A 29 4.52 -2.71 12.90
CA ILE A 29 5.07 -3.80 13.73
C ILE A 29 6.46 -3.37 14.21
N ILE A 30 6.69 -3.44 15.51
CA ILE A 30 8.00 -3.22 16.13
C ILE A 30 8.67 -4.58 16.33
N GLU A 31 9.63 -4.90 15.48
CA GLU A 31 10.29 -6.21 15.43
C GLU A 31 11.11 -6.50 16.70
N ASN A 32 11.71 -5.49 17.32
CA ASN A 32 12.50 -5.62 18.55
C ASN A 32 11.71 -5.32 19.83
N HIS A 33 10.39 -5.57 19.82
CA HIS A 33 9.50 -5.27 20.95
C HIS A 33 9.91 -5.96 22.26
N ASP A 34 10.47 -7.16 22.21
CA ASP A 34 10.92 -7.87 23.41
C ASP A 34 12.10 -7.16 24.09
N GLU A 35 13.10 -6.72 23.31
CA GLU A 35 14.24 -5.94 23.82
C GLU A 35 13.78 -4.65 24.51
N ILE A 36 12.80 -3.96 23.88
CA ILE A 36 12.23 -2.71 24.42
C ILE A 36 11.43 -3.00 25.68
N ARG A 37 10.65 -4.08 25.71
CA ARG A 37 9.86 -4.52 26.86
C ARG A 37 10.76 -4.78 28.07
N ASP A 38 11.84 -5.50 27.89
CA ASP A 38 12.80 -5.79 28.97
C ASP A 38 13.50 -4.52 29.48
N LYS A 39 13.89 -3.63 28.56
CA LYS A 39 14.45 -2.32 28.91
C LYS A 39 13.48 -1.49 29.76
N LEU A 40 12.22 -1.37 29.35
CA LEU A 40 11.20 -0.59 30.04
C LEU A 40 10.90 -1.18 31.43
N LYS A 41 10.77 -2.49 31.55
CA LYS A 41 10.62 -3.18 32.84
C LYS A 41 11.80 -2.89 33.77
N SER A 42 13.02 -2.91 33.25
CA SER A 42 14.23 -2.57 34.05
C SER A 42 14.25 -1.12 34.56
N LYS A 43 13.49 -0.23 33.91
CA LYS A 43 13.30 1.17 34.27
C LYS A 43 12.06 1.41 35.15
N GLY A 44 11.35 0.34 35.54
CA GLY A 44 10.20 0.41 36.45
C GLY A 44 8.87 0.72 35.77
N TYR A 45 8.77 0.57 34.43
CA TYR A 45 7.50 0.70 33.73
C TYR A 45 6.65 -0.56 33.89
N GLU A 46 5.40 -0.38 34.24
CA GLU A 46 4.38 -1.43 34.21
C GLU A 46 3.78 -1.49 32.81
N ILE A 47 3.76 -2.67 32.20
CA ILE A 47 3.26 -2.90 30.85
C ILE A 47 1.98 -3.72 30.98
N ALA A 48 0.85 -3.11 30.65
CA ALA A 48 -0.48 -3.69 30.81
C ALA A 48 -0.92 -4.53 29.61
N SER A 49 -0.53 -4.11 28.40
CA SER A 49 -0.98 -4.78 27.17
C SER A 49 0.03 -5.78 26.64
N GLU A 50 -0.47 -6.66 25.76
CA GLU A 50 0.35 -7.60 25.00
C GLU A 50 0.90 -6.96 23.71
N THR A 51 0.57 -5.67 23.45
CA THR A 51 0.90 -5.02 22.17
C THR A 51 2.32 -4.44 22.17
N ASP A 52 2.89 -4.33 20.98
CA ASP A 52 4.10 -3.56 20.72
C ASP A 52 3.86 -2.04 20.83
N SER A 53 2.63 -1.61 20.60
CA SER A 53 2.25 -0.20 20.58
C SER A 53 2.38 0.49 21.95
N GLU A 54 2.00 -0.17 23.04
CA GLU A 54 2.15 0.40 24.39
C GLU A 54 3.61 0.74 24.71
N LEU A 55 4.54 -0.11 24.24
CA LEU A 55 5.97 0.09 24.45
C LEU A 55 6.47 1.40 23.85
N ILE A 56 5.90 1.82 22.74
CA ILE A 56 6.23 3.10 22.10
C ILE A 56 5.82 4.27 23.00
N ALA A 57 4.63 4.24 23.59
CA ALA A 57 4.18 5.29 24.51
C ALA A 57 5.13 5.42 25.71
N HIS A 58 5.52 4.30 26.30
CA HIS A 58 6.48 4.26 27.41
C HIS A 58 7.88 4.72 26.98
N LEU A 59 8.33 4.36 25.78
CA LEU A 59 9.63 4.75 25.29
C LEU A 59 9.70 6.27 25.01
N ILE A 60 8.65 6.86 24.47
CA ILE A 60 8.54 8.33 24.32
C ILE A 60 8.59 8.99 25.69
N HIS A 61 7.82 8.51 26.67
CA HIS A 61 7.81 9.05 28.02
C HIS A 61 9.20 8.91 28.69
N LEU A 62 9.89 7.79 28.54
CA LEU A 62 11.24 7.56 29.06
C LEU A 62 12.25 8.57 28.49
N ASN A 63 12.12 8.92 27.21
CA ASN A 63 12.97 9.89 26.53
C ASN A 63 12.54 11.35 26.77
N LYS A 64 11.36 11.58 27.38
CA LYS A 64 10.85 12.91 27.71
C LYS A 64 11.48 13.40 29.00
N THR A 65 12.26 14.44 28.90
CA THR A 65 12.84 15.17 30.06
C THR A 65 12.22 16.56 30.13
N ASP A 66 12.40 17.27 31.24
CA ASP A 66 11.87 18.64 31.42
C ASP A 66 12.42 19.63 30.38
N SER A 67 13.55 19.31 29.74
CA SER A 67 14.23 20.17 28.77
C SER A 67 13.90 19.79 27.31
N LEU A 68 13.27 18.62 27.03
CA LEU A 68 12.98 18.13 25.70
C LEU A 68 11.50 18.28 25.38
N SER A 69 11.19 18.72 24.17
CA SER A 69 9.84 18.70 23.61
C SER A 69 9.35 17.26 23.37
N THR A 70 8.05 17.07 23.23
CA THR A 70 7.50 15.74 22.87
C THR A 70 7.98 15.30 21.49
N LEU A 71 8.21 16.22 20.56
CA LEU A 71 8.81 15.92 19.25
C LEU A 71 10.22 15.32 19.39
N GLU A 72 11.08 15.96 20.18
CA GLU A 72 12.45 15.46 20.40
C GLU A 72 12.46 14.12 21.13
N ALA A 73 11.55 13.92 22.08
CA ALA A 73 11.36 12.63 22.76
C ALA A 73 10.90 11.54 21.78
N LEU A 74 9.98 11.87 20.86
CA LEU A 74 9.54 10.96 19.78
C LEU A 74 10.70 10.61 18.84
N ILE A 75 11.46 11.61 18.36
CA ILE A 75 12.65 11.38 17.52
C ILE A 75 13.66 10.46 18.23
N ASN A 76 13.92 10.66 19.51
CA ASN A 76 14.84 9.81 20.25
C ASN A 76 14.30 8.39 20.44
N ALA A 77 13.01 8.25 20.76
CA ALA A 77 12.36 6.96 20.90
C ALA A 77 12.42 6.14 19.62
N THR A 78 12.15 6.77 18.47
CA THR A 78 12.15 6.04 17.19
C THR A 78 13.52 5.53 16.74
N LYS A 79 14.62 6.13 17.20
CA LYS A 79 15.98 5.62 16.96
C LYS A 79 16.22 4.22 17.55
N GLU A 80 15.44 3.83 18.53
CA GLU A 80 15.53 2.54 19.21
C GLU A 80 14.58 1.50 18.59
N LEU A 81 13.61 1.93 17.77
CA LEU A 81 12.63 1.06 17.14
C LEU A 81 13.21 0.40 15.87
N LYS A 82 12.97 -0.89 15.71
CA LYS A 82 13.23 -1.63 14.46
C LYS A 82 11.89 -2.10 13.90
N GLY A 83 11.69 -1.95 12.60
CA GLY A 83 10.46 -2.37 11.93
C GLY A 83 9.77 -1.26 11.15
N ALA A 84 8.49 -1.44 10.89
CA ALA A 84 7.65 -0.49 10.18
C ALA A 84 6.65 0.14 11.14
N PHE A 85 6.54 1.48 11.13
CA PHE A 85 5.61 2.18 12.00
C PHE A 85 5.11 3.50 11.38
N SER A 86 3.88 3.83 11.71
CA SER A 86 3.32 5.17 11.65
C SER A 86 2.69 5.49 13.01
N ILE A 87 3.18 6.53 13.64
CA ILE A 87 2.85 6.91 15.01
C ILE A 87 2.20 8.29 14.97
N ALA A 88 1.07 8.45 15.66
CA ALA A 88 0.58 9.75 16.06
C ALA A 88 0.55 9.81 17.59
N ALA A 89 1.15 10.86 18.17
CA ALA A 89 1.31 11.04 19.60
C ALA A 89 0.77 12.41 20.06
N ILE A 90 0.20 12.45 21.25
CA ILE A 90 -0.18 13.68 21.94
C ILE A 90 0.39 13.68 23.36
N SER A 91 0.60 14.88 23.90
CA SER A 91 1.03 15.06 25.30
C SER A 91 0.02 15.91 26.06
N SER A 92 -0.34 15.48 27.28
CA SER A 92 -1.19 16.27 28.16
C SER A 92 -0.57 17.60 28.60
N LYS A 93 0.77 17.71 28.52
CA LYS A 93 1.53 18.92 28.84
C LYS A 93 1.67 19.89 27.65
N GLU A 94 1.51 19.42 26.43
CA GLU A 94 1.68 20.22 25.20
C GLU A 94 0.36 20.22 24.40
N LYS A 95 -0.65 20.90 24.96
CA LYS A 95 -2.02 20.93 24.40
C LYS A 95 -2.08 21.56 23.00
N GLY A 96 -2.99 21.08 22.16
CA GLY A 96 -3.23 21.61 20.82
C GLY A 96 -2.18 21.17 19.79
N LYS A 97 -1.35 20.19 20.13
CA LYS A 97 -0.35 19.62 19.22
C LYS A 97 -0.52 18.13 19.04
N ILE A 98 -0.36 17.68 17.81
CA ILE A 98 -0.20 16.27 17.43
C ILE A 98 1.22 16.11 16.89
N TYR A 99 1.89 15.07 17.30
CA TYR A 99 3.22 14.70 16.83
C TYR A 99 3.12 13.44 15.99
N ALA A 100 3.88 13.38 14.91
CA ALA A 100 3.85 12.25 13.99
C ALA A 100 5.27 11.73 13.72
N ALA A 101 5.36 10.42 13.48
CA ALA A 101 6.58 9.77 12.97
C ALA A 101 6.19 8.68 11.98
N LYS A 102 6.94 8.59 10.87
CA LYS A 102 6.71 7.61 9.81
C LYS A 102 7.97 6.83 9.46
N GLN A 103 7.83 5.51 9.40
CA GLN A 103 8.84 4.60 8.85
C GLN A 103 8.16 3.41 8.20
N LYS A 104 8.28 3.24 6.89
CA LYS A 104 7.77 2.11 6.08
C LYS A 104 6.25 1.83 6.18
N SER A 105 5.52 2.50 7.04
CA SER A 105 4.06 2.38 7.18
C SER A 105 3.40 3.69 6.73
N PRO A 106 2.27 3.67 5.99
CA PRO A 106 1.69 4.88 5.42
C PRO A 106 1.22 5.87 6.50
N LEU A 107 1.54 7.14 6.28
CA LEU A 107 1.07 8.26 7.09
C LEU A 107 1.05 9.53 6.24
N LEU A 108 -0.02 10.29 6.36
CA LEU A 108 -0.21 11.55 5.67
C LEU A 108 -0.87 12.59 6.59
N ILE A 109 -0.69 13.85 6.25
CA ILE A 109 -1.31 14.97 6.94
C ILE A 109 -2.30 15.63 5.99
N GLY A 110 -3.56 15.71 6.39
CA GLY A 110 -4.60 16.47 5.69
C GLY A 110 -4.62 17.91 6.16
N LYS A 111 -4.56 18.88 5.23
CA LYS A 111 -4.65 20.30 5.52
C LYS A 111 -6.08 20.76 5.37
N GLY A 112 -6.70 21.18 6.47
CA GLY A 112 -8.03 21.77 6.50
C GLY A 112 -8.01 23.29 6.57
N ILE A 113 -9.15 23.88 6.91
CA ILE A 113 -9.32 25.32 7.17
C ILE A 113 -9.45 25.47 8.69
N GLU A 114 -8.47 26.12 9.33
CA GLU A 114 -8.39 26.26 10.79
C GLU A 114 -8.38 24.89 11.53
N GLU A 115 -7.95 23.85 10.85
CA GLU A 115 -7.80 22.51 11.39
C GLU A 115 -6.87 21.67 10.52
N ASN A 116 -6.16 20.71 11.11
CA ASN A 116 -5.31 19.77 10.40
C ASN A 116 -5.53 18.35 10.92
N PHE A 117 -5.34 17.38 10.05
CA PHE A 117 -5.65 15.98 10.30
C PHE A 117 -4.43 15.09 10.07
N ILE A 118 -4.42 13.94 10.71
CA ILE A 118 -3.46 12.86 10.43
C ILE A 118 -4.22 11.57 10.14
N ALA A 119 -3.82 10.87 9.09
CA ALA A 119 -4.41 9.60 8.71
C ALA A 119 -3.38 8.69 8.04
N SER A 120 -3.63 7.39 8.03
CA SER A 120 -2.87 6.42 7.25
C SER A 120 -3.42 6.22 5.84
N ASP A 121 -4.68 6.67 5.60
CA ASP A 121 -5.37 6.58 4.31
C ASP A 121 -6.10 7.90 4.02
N PRO A 122 -5.90 8.52 2.85
CA PRO A 122 -6.58 9.76 2.48
C PRO A 122 -8.11 9.63 2.49
N LEU A 123 -8.64 8.44 2.24
CA LEU A 123 -10.08 8.18 2.25
C LEU A 123 -10.73 8.43 3.62
N ALA A 124 -9.97 8.31 4.71
CA ALA A 124 -10.48 8.54 6.06
C ALA A 124 -10.93 10.00 6.29
N ILE A 125 -10.36 10.94 5.54
CA ILE A 125 -10.60 12.39 5.67
C ILE A 125 -10.91 13.07 4.34
N ALA A 126 -11.19 12.29 3.29
CA ALA A 126 -11.47 12.79 1.94
C ALA A 126 -12.72 13.69 1.83
N ASN A 127 -13.70 13.52 2.73
CA ASN A 127 -14.88 14.37 2.82
C ASN A 127 -14.63 15.69 3.56
N ILE A 128 -13.42 15.91 4.09
CA ILE A 128 -13.06 17.12 4.83
C ILE A 128 -12.04 17.95 4.03
N THR A 129 -11.03 17.30 3.44
CA THR A 129 -9.99 17.97 2.66
C THR A 129 -9.51 17.12 1.49
N GLU A 130 -9.11 17.82 0.41
CA GLU A 130 -8.43 17.22 -0.76
C GLU A 130 -6.91 17.51 -0.75
N LYS A 131 -6.40 18.25 0.24
CA LYS A 131 -5.02 18.71 0.31
C LYS A 131 -4.25 17.90 1.33
N PHE A 132 -3.20 17.25 0.88
CA PHE A 132 -2.42 16.32 1.69
C PHE A 132 -0.92 16.57 1.58
N TYR A 133 -0.21 16.35 2.69
CA TYR A 133 1.24 16.18 2.71
C TYR A 133 1.53 14.69 2.94
N LEU A 134 2.17 14.06 1.97
CA LEU A 134 2.63 12.66 2.08
C LEU A 134 3.97 12.68 2.81
N LEU A 135 4.02 12.04 3.98
CA LEU A 135 5.27 11.91 4.72
C LEU A 135 6.17 10.84 4.07
N GLU A 136 7.46 11.09 4.05
CA GLU A 136 8.49 10.13 3.63
C GLU A 136 9.02 9.32 4.82
N ASP A 137 9.76 8.25 4.54
CA ASP A 137 10.38 7.43 5.59
C ASP A 137 11.43 8.25 6.35
N GLY A 138 11.34 8.22 7.68
CA GLY A 138 12.15 9.03 8.55
C GLY A 138 11.61 10.43 8.80
N ASP A 139 10.43 10.78 8.27
CA ASP A 139 9.80 12.06 8.57
C ASP A 139 9.13 12.07 9.93
N PHE A 140 9.23 13.23 10.57
CA PHE A 140 8.49 13.62 11.78
C PHE A 140 7.66 14.87 11.50
N ALA A 141 6.58 15.05 12.23
CA ALA A 141 5.79 16.27 12.13
C ALA A 141 5.31 16.78 13.49
N GLU A 142 5.23 18.10 13.63
CA GLU A 142 4.47 18.81 14.65
C GLU A 142 3.28 19.48 13.94
N ILE A 143 2.08 19.12 14.36
CA ILE A 143 0.83 19.53 13.74
C ILE A 143 0.01 20.28 14.79
N THR A 144 -0.39 21.50 14.46
CA THR A 144 -1.32 22.31 15.24
C THR A 144 -2.56 22.63 14.41
N GLU A 145 -3.52 23.30 15.00
CA GLU A 145 -4.70 23.82 14.31
C GLU A 145 -4.34 24.64 13.06
N ASN A 146 -3.30 25.47 13.15
CA ASN A 146 -2.96 26.47 12.14
C ASN A 146 -1.64 26.21 11.40
N ASP A 147 -0.81 25.25 11.85
CA ASP A 147 0.54 25.07 11.32
C ASP A 147 0.92 23.58 11.23
N ILE A 148 1.69 23.27 10.20
CA ILE A 148 2.26 21.93 9.94
C ILE A 148 3.75 22.11 9.72
N LYS A 149 4.56 21.55 10.63
CA LYS A 149 6.02 21.51 10.51
C LYS A 149 6.48 20.09 10.32
N ILE A 150 7.25 19.85 9.27
CA ILE A 150 7.79 18.53 8.95
C ILE A 150 9.31 18.58 9.12
N PHE A 151 9.86 17.49 9.66
CA PHE A 151 11.29 17.36 9.96
C PHE A 151 11.78 16.02 9.40
N ASN A 152 13.04 15.97 8.96
CA ASN A 152 13.68 14.74 8.53
C ASN A 152 14.17 13.90 9.73
N SER A 153 14.81 12.75 9.45
CA SER A 153 15.38 11.85 10.46
C SER A 153 16.45 12.48 11.38
N ASN A 154 17.03 13.60 10.98
CA ASN A 154 17.99 14.36 11.79
C ASN A 154 17.31 15.42 12.67
N GLY A 155 15.99 15.61 12.53
CA GLY A 155 15.24 16.68 13.21
C GLY A 155 15.38 18.05 12.52
N GLU A 156 15.84 18.11 11.27
CA GLU A 156 15.94 19.33 10.50
C GLU A 156 14.63 19.60 9.75
N PRO A 157 14.14 20.87 9.72
CA PRO A 157 12.93 21.22 9.01
C PRO A 157 13.05 20.90 7.50
N VAL A 158 12.03 20.25 6.94
CA VAL A 158 11.93 19.93 5.52
C VAL A 158 10.57 20.35 4.97
N GLN A 159 10.52 20.61 3.67
CA GLN A 159 9.28 20.86 2.97
C GLN A 159 8.85 19.62 2.18
N ARG A 160 7.55 19.30 2.25
CA ARG A 160 6.91 18.28 1.41
C ARG A 160 5.90 18.96 0.51
N GLU A 161 5.72 18.45 -0.69
CA GLU A 161 4.75 19.01 -1.63
C GLU A 161 3.32 18.75 -1.18
N GLU A 162 2.47 19.78 -1.29
CA GLU A 162 1.04 19.63 -1.12
C GLU A 162 0.48 18.86 -2.32
N THR A 163 -0.03 17.67 -2.07
CA THR A 163 -0.63 16.80 -3.09
C THR A 163 -2.14 16.92 -3.01
N LYS A 164 -2.79 17.15 -4.14
CA LYS A 164 -4.24 17.11 -4.25
C LYS A 164 -4.67 15.67 -4.56
N ILE A 165 -5.48 15.08 -3.68
CA ILE A 165 -6.03 13.73 -3.87
C ILE A 165 -7.54 13.88 -4.04
N ASP A 166 -8.03 13.52 -5.23
CA ASP A 166 -9.44 13.58 -5.57
C ASP A 166 -10.13 12.28 -5.10
N ALA A 167 -10.64 12.29 -3.87
CA ALA A 167 -11.36 11.17 -3.29
C ALA A 167 -12.81 11.59 -3.08
N THR A 168 -13.68 11.21 -4.01
CA THR A 168 -15.10 11.58 -3.94
C THR A 168 -15.83 10.85 -2.81
N PRO A 169 -16.58 11.53 -1.94
CA PRO A 169 -17.31 10.92 -0.81
C PRO A 169 -18.33 9.85 -1.20
N THR A 170 -18.87 9.92 -2.42
CA THR A 170 -19.83 8.95 -2.96
C THR A 170 -19.26 7.54 -3.10
N SER A 171 -17.95 7.40 -3.26
CA SER A 171 -17.31 6.09 -3.42
C SER A 171 -17.19 5.30 -2.11
N THR A 172 -17.27 5.97 -0.95
CA THR A 172 -17.11 5.34 0.38
C THR A 172 -18.43 4.99 1.07
N SER A 173 -19.58 5.34 0.49
CA SER A 173 -20.89 4.97 1.04
C SER A 173 -21.34 3.61 0.52
N LYS A 174 -22.11 2.86 1.31
CA LYS A 174 -22.72 1.58 0.87
C LYS A 174 -23.77 1.77 -0.22
N GLY A 175 -24.34 2.98 -0.35
CA GLY A 175 -25.48 3.20 -1.22
C GLY A 175 -26.68 2.32 -0.81
N ASN A 176 -27.27 1.63 -1.76
CA ASN A 176 -28.43 0.75 -1.57
C ASN A 176 -28.07 -0.70 -1.14
N TYR A 177 -26.79 -0.98 -0.89
CA TYR A 177 -26.33 -2.33 -0.53
C TYR A 177 -26.25 -2.52 0.98
N SER A 178 -26.52 -3.74 1.44
CA SER A 178 -26.43 -4.10 2.86
C SER A 178 -24.96 -4.16 3.34
N HIS A 179 -24.06 -4.60 2.45
CA HIS A 179 -22.64 -4.79 2.74
C HIS A 179 -21.76 -4.17 1.68
N PHE A 180 -20.57 -3.69 2.06
CA PHE A 180 -19.57 -3.19 1.10
C PHE A 180 -19.17 -4.24 0.09
N MET A 181 -18.95 -5.47 0.51
CA MET A 181 -18.59 -6.56 -0.38
C MET A 181 -19.65 -6.79 -1.47
N GLU A 182 -20.93 -6.72 -1.12
CA GLU A 182 -22.02 -6.81 -2.11
C GLU A 182 -21.94 -5.67 -3.13
N LYS A 183 -21.80 -4.44 -2.67
CA LYS A 183 -21.59 -3.28 -3.54
C LYS A 183 -20.41 -3.50 -4.48
N GLU A 184 -19.26 -3.92 -3.95
CA GLU A 184 -18.02 -4.12 -4.70
C GLU A 184 -18.12 -5.26 -5.72
N ILE A 185 -18.94 -6.29 -5.47
CA ILE A 185 -19.26 -7.32 -6.46
C ILE A 185 -19.98 -6.71 -7.66
N TYR A 186 -20.99 -5.87 -7.42
CA TYR A 186 -21.73 -5.21 -8.50
C TYR A 186 -20.97 -4.07 -9.20
N GLU A 187 -19.92 -3.54 -8.59
CA GLU A 187 -19.03 -2.53 -9.18
C GLU A 187 -17.98 -3.13 -10.14
N GLN A 188 -17.85 -4.46 -10.23
CA GLN A 188 -16.82 -5.09 -11.08
C GLN A 188 -16.88 -4.69 -12.56
N PRO A 189 -18.04 -4.59 -13.23
CA PRO A 189 -18.11 -4.15 -14.63
C PRO A 189 -17.51 -2.78 -14.84
N ASP A 190 -17.88 -1.81 -14.01
CA ASP A 190 -17.38 -0.44 -14.07
C ASP A 190 -15.87 -0.38 -13.74
N ALA A 191 -15.44 -1.11 -12.72
CA ALA A 191 -14.03 -1.20 -12.32
C ALA A 191 -13.16 -1.80 -13.44
N LEU A 192 -13.63 -2.84 -14.12
CA LEU A 192 -12.98 -3.43 -15.29
C LEU A 192 -12.93 -2.43 -16.46
N GLY A 193 -14.05 -1.75 -16.74
CA GLY A 193 -14.12 -0.70 -17.73
C GLY A 193 -13.09 0.40 -17.50
N ASN A 194 -12.99 0.90 -16.25
CA ASN A 194 -12.01 1.90 -15.85
C ASN A 194 -10.57 1.40 -15.97
N THR A 195 -10.34 0.12 -15.67
CA THR A 195 -9.01 -0.50 -15.77
C THR A 195 -8.51 -0.56 -17.21
N ILE A 196 -9.37 -0.85 -18.17
CA ILE A 196 -8.98 -1.00 -19.58
C ILE A 196 -9.08 0.31 -20.38
N ASN A 197 -9.80 1.30 -19.87
CA ASN A 197 -10.05 2.57 -20.56
C ASN A 197 -8.74 3.27 -20.94
N GLY A 198 -8.64 3.68 -22.22
CA GLY A 198 -7.47 4.38 -22.75
C GLY A 198 -6.21 3.51 -22.89
N ARG A 199 -6.32 2.17 -22.74
CA ARG A 199 -5.16 1.25 -22.78
C ARG A 199 -5.22 0.24 -23.92
N LEU A 200 -6.40 0.03 -24.51
CA LEU A 200 -6.62 -0.91 -25.62
C LEU A 200 -6.73 -0.16 -26.93
N GLY A 201 -5.88 -0.52 -27.91
CA GLY A 201 -6.03 -0.18 -29.32
C GLY A 201 -7.03 -1.11 -30.01
N GLU A 202 -7.13 -1.05 -31.33
CA GLU A 202 -8.08 -1.87 -32.10
C GLU A 202 -7.81 -3.37 -31.98
N ASN A 203 -6.57 -3.78 -32.17
CA ASN A 203 -6.15 -5.18 -32.21
C ASN A 203 -5.10 -5.57 -31.16
N ASP A 204 -4.65 -4.63 -30.32
CA ASP A 204 -3.59 -4.85 -29.34
C ASP A 204 -3.67 -3.79 -28.22
N VAL A 205 -2.89 -3.93 -27.16
CA VAL A 205 -2.70 -2.88 -26.17
C VAL A 205 -1.91 -1.70 -26.78
N LEU A 206 -2.13 -0.49 -26.25
CA LEU A 206 -1.32 0.67 -26.64
C LEU A 206 0.11 0.53 -26.11
N ASP A 207 1.04 1.29 -26.70
CA ASP A 207 2.43 1.28 -26.25
C ASP A 207 2.59 2.03 -24.91
N ASN A 208 3.54 1.59 -24.11
CA ASN A 208 3.93 2.24 -22.86
C ASN A 208 2.79 2.43 -21.83
N ILE A 209 1.77 1.56 -21.83
CA ILE A 209 0.65 1.63 -20.87
C ILE A 209 1.10 1.40 -19.41
N PHE A 210 2.29 0.87 -19.18
CA PHE A 210 2.93 0.71 -17.88
C PHE A 210 3.84 1.89 -17.51
N GLY A 211 4.04 2.84 -18.42
CA GLY A 211 4.91 3.99 -18.26
C GLY A 211 5.94 4.10 -19.37
N LEU A 212 6.51 5.28 -19.52
CA LEU A 212 7.46 5.58 -20.58
C LEU A 212 8.66 4.61 -20.58
N GLY A 213 9.01 4.09 -21.75
CA GLY A 213 10.12 3.15 -21.93
C GLY A 213 9.80 1.69 -21.58
N SER A 214 8.61 1.37 -21.04
CA SER A 214 8.24 -0.01 -20.70
C SER A 214 8.24 -0.94 -21.90
N SER A 215 7.72 -0.49 -23.05
CA SER A 215 7.71 -1.30 -24.29
C SER A 215 9.10 -1.67 -24.77
N ASP A 216 10.10 -0.79 -24.62
CA ASP A 216 11.47 -1.10 -24.99
C ASP A 216 12.13 -2.07 -24.01
N ALA A 217 11.93 -1.87 -22.72
CA ALA A 217 12.44 -2.77 -21.68
C ALA A 217 11.89 -4.19 -21.80
N PHE A 218 10.62 -4.32 -22.16
CA PHE A 218 9.95 -5.62 -22.29
C PHE A 218 10.47 -6.47 -23.45
N LYS A 219 11.15 -5.89 -24.44
CA LYS A 219 11.81 -6.64 -25.54
C LYS A 219 12.82 -7.67 -25.04
N GLY A 220 13.53 -7.33 -23.95
CA GLY A 220 14.59 -8.17 -23.39
C GLY A 220 14.13 -9.18 -22.34
N VAL A 221 12.88 -9.15 -21.91
CA VAL A 221 12.35 -10.00 -20.83
C VAL A 221 12.27 -11.45 -21.26
N LYS A 222 12.89 -12.34 -20.51
CA LYS A 222 12.88 -13.79 -20.74
C LYS A 222 12.23 -14.58 -19.60
N ARG A 223 12.01 -13.96 -18.46
CA ARG A 223 11.43 -14.56 -17.25
C ARG A 223 10.67 -13.52 -16.46
N ILE A 224 9.73 -13.96 -15.67
CA ILE A 224 8.99 -13.08 -14.76
C ILE A 224 9.03 -13.65 -13.36
N GLN A 225 9.34 -12.81 -12.39
CA GLN A 225 9.20 -13.08 -10.97
C GLN A 225 8.02 -12.28 -10.43
N PHE A 226 6.92 -12.96 -10.11
CA PHE A 226 5.78 -12.35 -9.41
C PHE A 226 5.95 -12.50 -7.90
N VAL A 227 5.69 -11.42 -7.17
CA VAL A 227 5.70 -11.41 -5.71
C VAL A 227 4.48 -10.65 -5.19
N ALA A 228 3.66 -11.32 -4.38
CA ALA A 228 2.44 -10.76 -3.83
C ALA A 228 1.96 -11.52 -2.58
N CYS A 229 0.91 -11.01 -1.93
CA CYS A 229 0.21 -11.68 -0.84
C CYS A 229 -1.26 -11.93 -1.18
N GLY A 230 -1.89 -12.90 -0.51
CA GLY A 230 -3.34 -13.12 -0.55
C GLY A 230 -3.91 -13.32 -1.97
N THR A 231 -5.04 -12.67 -2.25
CA THR A 231 -5.72 -12.77 -3.55
C THR A 231 -4.90 -12.24 -4.71
N SER A 232 -4.03 -11.24 -4.49
CA SER A 232 -3.10 -10.74 -5.50
C SER A 232 -2.11 -11.80 -5.96
N LEU A 233 -1.66 -12.70 -5.07
CA LEU A 233 -0.85 -13.85 -5.46
C LEU A 233 -1.65 -14.85 -6.31
N HIS A 234 -2.93 -15.04 -5.98
CA HIS A 234 -3.80 -15.90 -6.79
C HIS A 234 -4.07 -15.32 -8.17
N ALA A 235 -4.14 -13.99 -8.30
CA ALA A 235 -4.21 -13.32 -9.60
C ALA A 235 -2.96 -13.62 -10.45
N ALA A 236 -1.76 -13.55 -9.88
CA ALA A 236 -0.52 -13.94 -10.55
C ALA A 236 -0.53 -15.42 -10.99
N LYS A 237 -1.00 -16.32 -10.11
CA LYS A 237 -1.10 -17.76 -10.42
C LYS A 237 -2.06 -18.03 -11.59
N THR A 238 -3.17 -17.31 -11.66
CA THR A 238 -4.12 -17.39 -12.77
C THR A 238 -3.51 -16.87 -14.06
N ALA A 239 -2.83 -15.73 -13.99
CA ALA A 239 -2.23 -15.07 -15.14
C ALA A 239 -1.03 -15.84 -15.73
N ARG A 240 -0.35 -16.70 -14.97
CA ARG A 240 0.79 -17.50 -15.44
C ARG A 240 0.53 -18.10 -16.83
N LYS A 241 -0.65 -18.69 -17.01
CA LYS A 241 -1.02 -19.31 -18.29
C LYS A 241 -0.95 -18.34 -19.46
N TRP A 242 -1.36 -17.09 -19.28
CA TRP A 242 -1.33 -16.08 -20.34
C TRP A 242 0.10 -15.73 -20.75
N PHE A 243 1.03 -15.65 -19.80
CA PHE A 243 2.44 -15.39 -20.08
C PHE A 243 3.10 -16.58 -20.79
N GLU A 244 2.81 -17.81 -20.35
CA GLU A 244 3.31 -19.01 -20.98
C GLU A 244 2.75 -19.17 -22.41
N ASP A 245 1.45 -18.94 -22.61
CA ASP A 245 0.77 -19.12 -23.90
C ASP A 245 1.07 -18.01 -24.92
N MET A 246 1.21 -16.75 -24.48
CA MET A 246 1.36 -15.60 -25.39
C MET A 246 2.80 -15.12 -25.49
N CYS A 247 3.53 -15.12 -24.37
CA CYS A 247 4.90 -14.61 -24.34
C CYS A 247 5.93 -15.73 -24.46
N GLU A 248 5.56 -16.99 -24.21
CA GLU A 248 6.48 -18.14 -24.14
C GLU A 248 7.61 -17.91 -23.10
N ILE A 249 7.22 -17.37 -21.94
CA ILE A 249 8.12 -16.96 -20.86
C ILE A 249 7.75 -17.71 -19.58
N PRO A 250 8.72 -18.35 -18.89
CA PRO A 250 8.48 -18.97 -17.60
C PRO A 250 8.20 -17.92 -16.51
N CYS A 251 7.26 -18.26 -15.61
CA CYS A 251 6.85 -17.40 -14.50
C CYS A 251 7.11 -18.08 -13.16
N TYR A 252 7.87 -17.41 -12.31
CA TYR A 252 8.07 -17.73 -10.91
C TYR A 252 7.11 -16.91 -10.06
N ILE A 253 6.48 -17.54 -9.07
CA ILE A 253 5.45 -16.89 -8.25
C ILE A 253 5.70 -17.23 -6.80
N ASP A 254 6.01 -16.23 -5.99
CA ASP A 254 6.34 -16.38 -4.59
C ASP A 254 5.43 -15.54 -3.69
N PHE A 255 5.17 -16.08 -2.49
CA PHE A 255 4.62 -15.26 -1.41
C PHE A 255 5.65 -14.19 -1.02
N ALA A 256 5.18 -12.95 -0.87
CA ALA A 256 6.06 -11.85 -0.49
C ALA A 256 6.70 -12.08 0.90
N SER A 257 5.95 -12.66 1.84
CA SER A 257 6.45 -13.04 3.16
C SER A 257 7.61 -14.04 3.11
N GLU A 258 7.61 -14.94 2.12
CA GLU A 258 8.68 -15.93 1.94
C GLU A 258 9.85 -15.33 1.14
N TYR A 259 9.52 -14.58 0.08
CA TYR A 259 10.51 -14.01 -0.82
C TYR A 259 11.48 -13.07 -0.09
N ARG A 260 11.00 -12.23 0.82
CA ARG A 260 11.82 -11.25 1.55
C ARG A 260 12.89 -11.88 2.47
N TYR A 261 12.72 -13.14 2.87
CA TYR A 261 13.62 -13.81 3.82
C TYR A 261 14.53 -14.85 3.18
N ARG A 262 14.27 -15.26 1.95
CA ARG A 262 15.17 -16.15 1.23
C ARG A 262 16.12 -15.33 0.35
N ASN A 263 17.24 -15.91 -0.02
CA ASN A 263 18.17 -15.36 -1.01
C ASN A 263 17.86 -15.99 -2.38
N PRO A 264 16.90 -15.46 -3.16
CA PRO A 264 16.54 -16.02 -4.45
C PRO A 264 17.69 -15.84 -5.44
N ILE A 265 17.88 -16.84 -6.30
CA ILE A 265 18.78 -16.70 -7.44
C ILE A 265 18.05 -15.89 -8.50
N VAL A 266 18.59 -14.71 -8.81
CA VAL A 266 18.06 -13.86 -9.86
C VAL A 266 18.74 -14.19 -11.18
N GLU A 267 17.96 -14.74 -12.12
CA GLU A 267 18.43 -15.04 -13.45
C GLU A 267 18.39 -13.81 -14.37
N ASP A 268 19.33 -13.72 -15.31
CA ASP A 268 19.38 -12.61 -16.25
C ASP A 268 18.08 -12.43 -17.04
N ASN A 269 17.75 -11.21 -17.38
CA ASN A 269 16.55 -10.83 -18.14
C ASN A 269 15.22 -11.22 -17.44
N THR A 270 15.22 -11.24 -16.11
CA THR A 270 14.01 -11.43 -15.29
C THR A 270 13.36 -10.09 -14.99
N LEU A 271 12.06 -9.95 -15.26
CA LEU A 271 11.23 -8.83 -14.86
C LEU A 271 10.63 -9.12 -13.47
N PHE A 272 10.76 -8.18 -12.53
CA PHE A 272 10.13 -8.30 -11.21
C PHE A 272 8.77 -7.62 -11.22
N VAL A 273 7.73 -8.31 -10.73
CA VAL A 273 6.35 -7.80 -10.75
C VAL A 273 5.73 -7.92 -9.37
N THR A 274 5.33 -6.79 -8.80
CA THR A 274 4.55 -6.72 -7.56
C THR A 274 3.08 -6.45 -7.85
N ILE A 275 2.20 -7.06 -7.05
CA ILE A 275 0.76 -6.88 -7.17
C ILE A 275 0.20 -6.64 -5.77
N SER A 276 -0.53 -5.53 -5.61
CA SER A 276 -1.18 -5.17 -4.36
C SER A 276 -2.37 -4.26 -4.63
N GLN A 277 -3.47 -4.43 -3.90
CA GLN A 277 -4.59 -3.48 -3.99
C GLN A 277 -4.17 -2.11 -3.43
N SER A 278 -3.65 -2.06 -2.22
CA SER A 278 -3.26 -0.80 -1.56
C SER A 278 -1.93 -0.22 -2.04
N GLY A 279 -1.02 -1.08 -2.55
CA GLY A 279 0.37 -0.71 -2.82
C GLY A 279 1.20 -0.43 -1.55
N GLU A 280 0.69 -0.88 -0.36
CA GLU A 280 1.30 -0.64 0.95
C GLU A 280 1.46 -1.95 1.77
N THR A 281 1.32 -3.11 1.12
CA THR A 281 1.49 -4.40 1.81
C THR A 281 2.95 -4.57 2.25
N ALA A 282 3.19 -4.63 3.56
CA ALA A 282 4.52 -4.58 4.15
C ALA A 282 5.51 -5.63 3.59
N ASP A 283 5.07 -6.89 3.48
CA ASP A 283 5.93 -7.94 2.92
C ASP A 283 6.25 -7.72 1.44
N THR A 284 5.28 -7.20 0.67
CA THR A 284 5.48 -6.91 -0.75
C THR A 284 6.40 -5.71 -0.96
N LEU A 285 6.32 -4.68 -0.09
CA LEU A 285 7.26 -3.56 -0.07
C LEU A 285 8.68 -4.02 0.26
N ALA A 286 8.85 -4.86 1.28
CA ALA A 286 10.17 -5.39 1.63
C ALA A 286 10.77 -6.25 0.51
N ALA A 287 9.93 -7.02 -0.21
CA ALA A 287 10.38 -7.77 -1.38
C ALA A 287 10.76 -6.85 -2.55
N LEU A 288 10.06 -5.73 -2.73
CA LEU A 288 10.39 -4.72 -3.74
C LEU A 288 11.72 -4.03 -3.39
N GLU A 289 11.94 -3.63 -2.14
CA GLU A 289 13.22 -3.07 -1.67
C GLU A 289 14.39 -4.03 -1.96
N TYR A 290 14.20 -5.33 -1.66
CA TYR A 290 15.19 -6.35 -1.97
C TYR A 290 15.47 -6.41 -3.48
N ALA A 291 14.41 -6.44 -4.31
CA ALA A 291 14.54 -6.54 -5.76
C ALA A 291 15.29 -5.35 -6.38
N ARG A 292 15.20 -4.16 -5.79
CA ARG A 292 15.94 -2.96 -6.27
C ARG A 292 17.46 -3.10 -6.13
N ALA A 293 17.92 -3.89 -5.17
CA ALA A 293 19.36 -4.17 -4.99
C ALA A 293 19.87 -5.26 -5.94
N GLU A 294 18.96 -5.97 -6.62
CA GLU A 294 19.25 -7.12 -7.46
C GLU A 294 19.25 -6.77 -8.96
N LYS A 295 19.72 -7.69 -9.79
CA LYS A 295 19.87 -7.49 -11.25
C LYS A 295 18.62 -7.87 -12.05
N TYR A 296 17.46 -7.36 -11.66
CA TYR A 296 16.25 -7.46 -12.49
C TYR A 296 16.32 -6.49 -13.69
N VAL A 297 15.56 -6.79 -14.74
CA VAL A 297 15.37 -5.87 -15.88
C VAL A 297 14.77 -4.55 -15.40
N GLY A 298 13.91 -4.64 -14.41
CA GLY A 298 13.23 -3.56 -13.73
C GLY A 298 12.05 -4.09 -12.94
N ILE A 299 11.32 -3.20 -12.31
CA ILE A 299 10.22 -3.49 -11.40
C ILE A 299 8.92 -2.93 -11.98
N VAL A 300 7.93 -3.80 -12.17
CA VAL A 300 6.54 -3.41 -12.51
C VAL A 300 5.68 -3.53 -11.26
N THR A 301 4.87 -2.53 -10.97
CA THR A 301 3.85 -2.58 -9.93
C THR A 301 2.44 -2.50 -10.54
N ILE A 302 1.57 -3.42 -10.13
CA ILE A 302 0.13 -3.39 -10.39
C ILE A 302 -0.55 -3.04 -9.07
N CYS A 303 -1.14 -1.86 -8.96
CA CYS A 303 -1.84 -1.42 -7.74
C CYS A 303 -3.04 -0.53 -8.06
N ASN A 304 -3.87 -0.26 -7.04
CA ASN A 304 -5.06 0.58 -7.22
C ASN A 304 -4.83 2.02 -6.73
N VAL A 305 -3.85 2.24 -5.83
CA VAL A 305 -3.61 3.55 -5.19
C VAL A 305 -2.40 4.25 -5.82
N PRO A 306 -2.61 5.35 -6.59
CA PRO A 306 -1.52 6.03 -7.32
C PRO A 306 -0.45 6.65 -6.40
N THR A 307 -0.83 7.04 -5.19
CA THR A 307 0.06 7.67 -4.20
C THR A 307 0.79 6.67 -3.31
N SER A 308 0.61 5.37 -3.56
CA SER A 308 1.21 4.31 -2.75
C SER A 308 2.73 4.26 -2.87
N THR A 309 3.37 3.70 -1.85
CA THR A 309 4.82 3.52 -1.81
C THR A 309 5.30 2.64 -2.95
N MET A 310 4.61 1.51 -3.24
CA MET A 310 4.97 0.67 -4.39
C MET A 310 4.91 1.42 -5.72
N ALA A 311 3.92 2.30 -5.90
CA ALA A 311 3.78 3.09 -7.12
C ALA A 311 4.92 4.11 -7.29
N ARG A 312 5.44 4.66 -6.19
CA ARG A 312 6.59 5.58 -6.24
C ARG A 312 7.90 4.87 -6.50
N GLU A 313 8.06 3.67 -5.94
CA GLU A 313 9.31 2.91 -5.95
C GLU A 313 9.50 2.05 -7.21
N ALA A 314 8.44 1.75 -7.97
CA ALA A 314 8.52 0.93 -9.18
C ALA A 314 8.96 1.74 -10.40
N ASP A 315 9.73 1.10 -11.30
CA ASP A 315 10.14 1.69 -12.57
C ASP A 315 8.95 1.89 -13.50
N TRP A 316 8.05 0.89 -13.55
CA TRP A 316 6.83 0.92 -14.35
C TRP A 316 5.64 0.51 -13.50
N LYS A 317 4.48 1.06 -13.82
CA LYS A 317 3.27 0.83 -13.04
C LYS A 317 2.00 0.88 -13.88
N ILE A 318 0.99 0.17 -13.42
CA ILE A 318 -0.37 0.30 -13.94
C ILE A 318 -1.35 0.38 -12.77
N PHE A 319 -2.25 1.37 -12.82
CA PHE A 319 -3.30 1.50 -11.83
C PHE A 319 -4.56 0.80 -12.29
N THR A 320 -5.17 0.02 -11.42
CA THR A 320 -6.40 -0.70 -11.73
C THR A 320 -7.62 0.21 -11.79
N ASN A 321 -7.54 1.41 -11.20
CA ASN A 321 -8.64 2.39 -11.19
C ASN A 321 -9.98 1.78 -10.73
N ALA A 322 -9.92 0.79 -9.84
CA ALA A 322 -11.09 0.05 -9.34
C ALA A 322 -11.92 0.85 -8.33
N GLY A 323 -11.45 2.06 -7.94
CA GLY A 323 -12.02 2.79 -6.84
C GLY A 323 -11.70 2.15 -5.47
N PRO A 324 -12.23 2.70 -4.37
CA PRO A 324 -12.02 2.16 -3.03
C PRO A 324 -12.61 0.75 -2.88
N GLU A 325 -11.88 -0.15 -2.25
CA GLU A 325 -12.35 -1.47 -1.81
C GLU A 325 -12.25 -1.52 -0.28
N ILE A 326 -13.40 -1.59 0.38
CA ILE A 326 -13.56 -1.49 1.85
C ILE A 326 -13.85 -2.87 2.44
N GLY A 327 -14.46 -3.76 1.66
CA GLY A 327 -14.70 -5.15 2.04
C GLY A 327 -13.40 -5.87 2.38
N VAL A 328 -13.41 -6.68 3.45
CA VAL A 328 -12.22 -7.44 3.90
C VAL A 328 -11.77 -8.44 2.83
N ALA A 329 -12.72 -9.14 2.21
CA ALA A 329 -12.44 -10.06 1.11
C ALA A 329 -12.39 -9.27 -0.21
N SER A 330 -11.33 -9.46 -0.96
CA SER A 330 -11.13 -8.80 -2.25
C SER A 330 -12.13 -9.31 -3.30
N THR A 331 -12.72 -8.40 -4.04
CA THR A 331 -13.68 -8.65 -5.13
C THR A 331 -13.25 -7.95 -6.41
N LYS A 332 -13.65 -6.69 -6.61
CA LYS A 332 -13.29 -5.90 -7.81
C LYS A 332 -11.79 -5.67 -7.96
N ALA A 333 -11.02 -5.58 -6.87
CA ALA A 333 -9.57 -5.45 -6.97
C ALA A 333 -8.94 -6.71 -7.59
N PHE A 334 -9.45 -7.91 -7.27
CA PHE A 334 -8.95 -9.15 -7.86
C PHE A 334 -9.21 -9.22 -9.36
N THR A 335 -10.43 -8.93 -9.81
CA THR A 335 -10.80 -8.99 -11.24
C THR A 335 -10.06 -7.93 -12.05
N THR A 336 -9.88 -6.74 -11.53
CA THR A 336 -9.10 -5.68 -12.19
C THR A 336 -7.59 -5.97 -12.20
N GLN A 337 -7.04 -6.67 -11.21
CA GLN A 337 -5.68 -7.17 -11.25
C GLN A 337 -5.49 -8.23 -12.34
N LEU A 338 -6.47 -9.11 -12.57
CA LEU A 338 -6.44 -10.05 -13.69
C LEU A 338 -6.41 -9.31 -15.03
N ALA A 339 -7.24 -8.29 -15.22
CA ALA A 339 -7.24 -7.47 -16.43
C ALA A 339 -5.87 -6.77 -16.64
N ALA A 340 -5.28 -6.20 -15.58
CA ALA A 340 -3.97 -5.57 -15.63
C ALA A 340 -2.84 -6.56 -15.97
N LEU A 341 -2.90 -7.77 -15.41
CA LEU A 341 -1.95 -8.85 -15.71
C LEU A 341 -2.06 -9.36 -17.14
N LEU A 342 -3.29 -9.47 -17.67
CA LEU A 342 -3.49 -9.80 -19.10
C LEU A 342 -2.90 -8.70 -20.00
N MET A 343 -3.10 -7.42 -19.65
CA MET A 343 -2.49 -6.31 -20.39
C MET A 343 -0.96 -6.34 -20.30
N LEU A 344 -0.37 -6.79 -19.18
CA LEU A 344 1.08 -6.97 -19.06
C LEU A 344 1.57 -8.08 -20.01
N ALA A 345 0.89 -9.22 -20.04
CA ALA A 345 1.21 -10.29 -20.97
C ALA A 345 1.11 -9.83 -22.44
N LEU A 346 0.04 -9.13 -22.80
CA LEU A 346 -0.14 -8.53 -24.13
C LEU A 346 0.99 -7.54 -24.47
N SER A 347 1.38 -6.67 -23.52
CA SER A 347 2.47 -5.69 -23.72
C SER A 347 3.83 -6.35 -23.96
N ILE A 348 4.16 -7.40 -23.20
CA ILE A 348 5.41 -8.15 -23.37
C ILE A 348 5.39 -8.90 -24.70
N ALA A 349 4.31 -9.62 -25.01
CA ALA A 349 4.16 -10.36 -26.26
C ALA A 349 4.23 -9.44 -27.47
N LYS A 350 3.60 -8.26 -27.42
CA LYS A 350 3.68 -7.21 -28.43
C LYS A 350 5.09 -6.71 -28.62
N SER A 351 5.78 -6.37 -27.53
CA SER A 351 7.17 -5.85 -27.57
C SER A 351 8.15 -6.85 -28.16
N GLN A 352 7.83 -8.14 -28.09
CA GLN A 352 8.63 -9.24 -28.64
C GLN A 352 8.13 -9.77 -29.98
N ASP A 353 7.11 -9.14 -30.55
CA ASP A 353 6.44 -9.53 -31.79
C ASP A 353 5.97 -11.00 -31.82
N LYS A 354 5.40 -11.47 -30.69
CA LYS A 354 4.92 -12.84 -30.51
C LYS A 354 3.42 -12.94 -30.64
N ASN A 355 2.95 -14.04 -31.18
CA ASN A 355 1.55 -14.53 -31.14
C ASN A 355 0.49 -13.45 -31.49
N ALA A 356 0.64 -12.74 -32.61
CA ALA A 356 -0.22 -11.61 -33.02
C ALA A 356 -1.71 -11.96 -33.01
N ASP A 357 -2.10 -13.14 -33.51
CA ASP A 357 -3.51 -13.56 -33.57
C ASP A 357 -4.09 -13.78 -32.17
N LYS A 358 -3.33 -14.40 -31.25
CA LYS A 358 -3.74 -14.58 -29.85
C LYS A 358 -3.88 -13.23 -29.14
N ARG A 359 -2.94 -12.28 -29.38
CA ARG A 359 -3.01 -10.93 -28.80
C ARG A 359 -4.28 -10.22 -29.26
N LYS A 360 -4.58 -10.26 -30.58
CA LYS A 360 -5.79 -9.65 -31.15
C LYS A 360 -7.04 -10.22 -30.50
N GLN A 361 -7.15 -11.55 -30.43
CA GLN A 361 -8.29 -12.24 -29.82
C GLN A 361 -8.43 -11.83 -28.33
N ALA A 362 -7.35 -11.92 -27.53
CA ALA A 362 -7.38 -11.59 -26.11
C ALA A 362 -7.70 -10.10 -25.87
N THR A 363 -7.24 -9.19 -26.73
CA THR A 363 -7.58 -7.76 -26.65
C THR A 363 -9.08 -7.53 -26.87
N GLN A 364 -9.67 -8.25 -27.83
CA GLN A 364 -11.10 -8.15 -28.09
C GLN A 364 -11.93 -8.74 -26.93
N GLU A 365 -11.58 -9.93 -26.47
CA GLU A 365 -12.23 -10.58 -25.32
C GLU A 365 -12.13 -9.71 -24.05
N LEU A 366 -10.97 -9.10 -23.79
CA LEU A 366 -10.79 -8.20 -22.66
C LEU A 366 -11.70 -6.96 -22.75
N ARG A 367 -11.93 -6.44 -23.97
CA ARG A 367 -12.84 -5.30 -24.20
C ARG A 367 -14.29 -5.66 -23.90
N GLU A 368 -14.69 -6.90 -24.15
CA GLU A 368 -16.05 -7.40 -23.94
C GLU A 368 -16.29 -7.83 -22.48
N THR A 369 -15.21 -8.09 -21.72
CA THR A 369 -15.28 -8.63 -20.35
C THR A 369 -16.17 -7.81 -19.40
N PRO A 370 -16.16 -6.47 -19.37
CA PRO A 370 -17.06 -5.70 -18.49
C PRO A 370 -18.53 -6.03 -18.72
N ALA A 371 -18.96 -6.08 -19.98
CA ALA A 371 -20.34 -6.39 -20.35
C ALA A 371 -20.71 -7.85 -20.02
N LEU A 372 -19.78 -8.80 -20.18
CA LEU A 372 -20.00 -10.20 -19.84
C LEU A 372 -20.15 -10.40 -18.32
N VAL A 373 -19.36 -9.67 -17.52
CA VAL A 373 -19.49 -9.69 -16.05
C VAL A 373 -20.84 -9.11 -15.63
N ASP A 374 -21.28 -7.99 -16.22
CA ASP A 374 -22.60 -7.42 -15.93
C ASP A 374 -23.73 -8.41 -16.27
N GLN A 375 -23.66 -9.05 -17.43
CA GLN A 375 -24.64 -10.07 -17.83
C GLN A 375 -24.68 -11.27 -16.87
N SER A 376 -23.54 -11.64 -16.26
CA SER A 376 -23.47 -12.77 -15.32
C SER A 376 -24.33 -12.57 -14.07
N PHE A 377 -24.60 -11.32 -13.67
CA PHE A 377 -25.46 -11.02 -12.52
C PHE A 377 -26.91 -11.45 -12.73
N ASN A 378 -27.37 -11.58 -13.98
CA ASN A 378 -28.69 -12.11 -14.29
C ASN A 378 -28.83 -13.61 -13.94
N LEU A 379 -27.71 -14.31 -13.70
CA LEU A 379 -27.72 -15.72 -13.29
C LEU A 379 -27.95 -15.91 -11.80
N LYS A 380 -28.00 -14.83 -11.01
CA LYS A 380 -28.15 -14.85 -9.55
C LYS A 380 -29.37 -15.68 -9.08
N GLU A 381 -30.48 -15.64 -9.83
CA GLU A 381 -31.68 -16.39 -9.49
C GLU A 381 -31.56 -17.91 -9.76
N ASN A 382 -30.50 -18.33 -10.46
CA ASN A 382 -30.26 -19.74 -10.82
C ASN A 382 -29.19 -20.42 -9.93
N ILE A 383 -28.64 -19.68 -8.98
CA ILE A 383 -27.64 -20.14 -8.00
C ILE A 383 -28.27 -20.18 -6.61
#